data_10c6a7c075aec111bcf2ada6c78b9d14
#
_entry.id   10c6a7c075aec111bcf2ada6c78b9d14
#
_cell.length_a   1.000
_cell.length_b   1.000
_cell.length_c   1.000
_cell.angle_alpha   90.00
_cell.angle_beta   90.00
_cell.angle_gamma   90.00
#
_symmetry.space_group_name_H-M   'P 1'
#
loop_
_entity.id
_entity.type
_entity.pdbx_description
1 polymer ?
#
loop_
_entity_poly.entity_id
_entity_poly.type
_entity_poly.pdbx_seq_one_letter_code
_entity_poly.pdbx_strand_id
1 'polypeptide(L)'
;SLSITKNEAFYLPFKHSLNNDNKFKNLDLKKCLPTLKKILEEKSVVKVGHNIKYDKIILSNIGINLNPIDDTMLLSYVLDAGKFRHNLDDLAKIYLDHETIKYKDIVGVGKKEKTFDEVNINDAYIYAAEDSDVTFQLYKILKKRIISEKLSNVYECIEKPLINVLAKMEKEGIKIDIKQLKDLSLFFQKKLLKIEKEIFKLSSIEFNIASPK
;
A
#
# COMPACT_ATOMS: atom_id res chain seq x y z
N SER A 1 -7.77 -3.31 9.35
CA SER A 1 -7.27 -3.63 10.71
C SER A 1 -7.00 -2.36 11.50
N LEU A 2 -7.01 -2.46 12.82
CA LEU A 2 -6.81 -1.34 13.74
C LEU A 2 -6.01 -1.84 14.96
N SER A 3 -5.04 -1.06 15.41
CA SER A 3 -4.30 -1.28 16.66
C SER A 3 -4.27 0.01 17.49
N ILE A 4 -4.42 -0.10 18.80
CA ILE A 4 -4.36 1.02 19.74
C ILE A 4 -3.34 0.80 20.86
N THR A 5 -2.83 -0.41 20.98
CA THR A 5 -1.78 -0.78 21.93
C THR A 5 -0.90 -1.87 21.36
N LYS A 6 0.34 -1.95 21.82
CA LYS A 6 1.31 -2.95 21.37
C LYS A 6 0.78 -4.36 21.60
N ASN A 7 0.94 -5.23 20.60
CA ASN A 7 0.54 -6.64 20.58
C ASN A 7 -0.99 -6.85 20.66
N GLU A 8 -1.78 -5.83 20.34
CA GLU A 8 -3.23 -5.95 20.26
C GLU A 8 -3.73 -5.26 18.99
N ALA A 9 -4.38 -6.04 18.13
CA ALA A 9 -4.95 -5.53 16.89
C ALA A 9 -6.27 -6.23 16.56
N PHE A 10 -7.13 -5.51 15.84
CA PHE A 10 -8.47 -5.96 15.49
C PHE A 10 -8.63 -5.95 13.97
N TYR A 11 -9.18 -7.01 13.43
CA TYR A 11 -9.52 -7.11 12.03
C TYR A 11 -11.01 -7.00 11.82
N LEU A 12 -11.44 -6.19 10.86
CA LEU A 12 -12.84 -5.92 10.53
C LEU A 12 -13.13 -6.43 9.10
N PRO A 13 -13.60 -7.69 8.93
CA PRO A 13 -13.88 -8.26 7.62
C PRO A 13 -15.19 -7.72 7.06
N PHE A 14 -15.16 -7.07 5.89
CA PHE A 14 -16.36 -6.53 5.23
C PHE A 14 -16.76 -7.28 3.96
N LYS A 15 -15.82 -7.90 3.26
CA LYS A 15 -16.07 -8.48 1.94
C LYS A 15 -15.25 -9.75 1.66
N HIS A 16 -14.89 -10.52 2.69
CA HIS A 16 -14.22 -11.78 2.46
C HIS A 16 -15.14 -12.79 1.77
N SER A 17 -14.58 -13.51 0.82
CA SER A 17 -15.17 -14.70 0.24
C SER A 17 -15.09 -15.83 1.27
N LEU A 18 -16.11 -15.94 2.13
CA LEU A 18 -16.15 -16.92 3.21
C LEU A 18 -16.37 -18.31 2.61
N ASN A 19 -15.31 -19.00 2.26
CA ASN A 19 -15.36 -20.39 1.82
C ASN A 19 -15.69 -21.29 3.03
N ASN A 20 -16.96 -21.68 3.19
CA ASN A 20 -17.46 -22.75 4.06
C ASN A 20 -17.05 -22.73 5.55
N ASP A 21 -16.43 -21.70 6.05
CA ASP A 21 -16.10 -21.58 7.46
C ASP A 21 -17.19 -20.80 8.21
N ASN A 22 -18.14 -21.55 8.80
CA ASN A 22 -19.28 -20.98 9.52
C ASN A 22 -18.90 -20.22 10.80
N LYS A 23 -17.61 -20.15 11.16
CA LYS A 23 -17.12 -19.47 12.35
C LYS A 23 -17.03 -17.96 12.19
N PHE A 24 -16.79 -17.48 10.96
CA PHE A 24 -16.61 -16.08 10.67
C PHE A 24 -17.75 -15.53 9.81
N LYS A 25 -18.10 -14.29 10.05
CA LYS A 25 -19.10 -13.57 9.25
C LYS A 25 -18.54 -12.21 8.86
N ASN A 26 -18.76 -11.82 7.61
CA ASN A 26 -18.50 -10.45 7.20
C ASN A 26 -19.36 -9.49 8.02
N LEU A 27 -18.76 -8.38 8.41
CA LEU A 27 -19.49 -7.27 9.02
C LEU A 27 -20.30 -6.52 7.95
N ASP A 28 -21.48 -6.07 8.33
CA ASP A 28 -22.29 -5.20 7.47
C ASP A 28 -21.67 -3.78 7.47
N LEU A 29 -21.03 -3.43 6.36
CA LEU A 29 -20.39 -2.12 6.22
C LEU A 29 -21.36 -0.98 6.46
N LYS A 30 -22.62 -1.08 6.01
CA LYS A 30 -23.61 -0.01 6.20
C LYS A 30 -23.91 0.23 7.68
N LYS A 31 -23.93 -0.83 8.48
CA LYS A 31 -24.16 -0.73 9.94
C LYS A 31 -22.91 -0.20 10.67
N CYS A 32 -21.72 -0.61 10.23
CA CYS A 32 -20.46 -0.21 10.87
C CYS A 32 -20.00 1.20 10.45
N LEU A 33 -20.38 1.66 9.26
CA LEU A 33 -19.90 2.90 8.67
C LEU A 33 -20.09 4.14 9.56
N PRO A 34 -21.24 4.37 10.23
CA PRO A 34 -21.40 5.54 11.10
C PRO A 34 -20.38 5.56 12.25
N THR A 35 -20.14 4.40 12.87
CA THR A 35 -19.17 4.27 13.97
C THR A 35 -17.75 4.45 13.48
N LEU A 36 -17.39 3.81 12.37
CA LEU A 36 -16.06 3.99 11.74
C LEU A 36 -15.81 5.45 11.37
N LYS A 37 -16.80 6.10 10.76
CA LYS A 37 -16.70 7.50 10.39
C LYS A 37 -16.46 8.38 11.61
N LYS A 38 -17.21 8.17 12.70
CA LYS A 38 -17.05 8.91 13.95
C LYS A 38 -15.62 8.77 14.51
N ILE A 39 -15.05 7.56 14.50
CA ILE A 39 -13.70 7.30 15.03
C ILE A 39 -12.63 7.88 14.08
N LEU A 40 -12.76 7.63 12.79
CA LEU A 40 -11.75 7.99 11.80
C LEU A 40 -11.71 9.49 11.46
N GLU A 41 -12.81 10.22 11.73
CA GLU A 41 -12.89 11.68 11.56
C GLU A 41 -12.70 12.45 12.89
N GLU A 42 -12.58 11.72 14.04
CA GLU A 42 -12.40 12.35 15.36
C GLU A 42 -11.08 13.15 15.41
N LYS A 43 -11.16 14.45 15.68
CA LYS A 43 -10.01 15.36 15.64
C LYS A 43 -9.03 15.18 16.79
N SER A 44 -9.49 14.66 17.93
CA SER A 44 -8.65 14.37 19.09
C SER A 44 -7.82 13.09 18.96
N VAL A 45 -8.10 12.27 17.95
CA VAL A 45 -7.43 11.00 17.71
C VAL A 45 -6.63 11.06 16.42
N VAL A 46 -5.30 10.91 16.51
CA VAL A 46 -4.44 10.80 15.33
C VAL A 46 -4.52 9.39 14.76
N LYS A 47 -4.84 9.29 13.48
CA LYS A 47 -4.84 8.03 12.74
C LYS A 47 -3.47 7.85 12.10
N VAL A 48 -2.83 6.74 12.41
CA VAL A 48 -1.50 6.41 11.91
C VAL A 48 -1.60 5.27 10.90
N GLY A 49 -0.92 5.44 9.79
CA GLY A 49 -0.79 4.39 8.77
C GLY A 49 0.63 4.29 8.26
N HIS A 50 0.86 3.29 7.43
CA HIS A 50 2.07 3.16 6.64
C HIS A 50 1.69 3.36 5.17
N ASN A 51 2.14 4.45 4.54
CA ASN A 51 1.60 4.96 3.27
C ASN A 51 0.10 5.31 3.36
N ILE A 52 -0.26 6.04 4.40
CA ILE A 52 -1.66 6.37 4.76
C ILE A 52 -2.42 7.12 3.66
N LYS A 53 -1.72 7.69 2.69
CA LYS A 53 -2.33 8.29 1.50
C LYS A 53 -3.24 7.29 0.77
N TYR A 54 -2.80 6.04 0.65
CA TYR A 54 -3.60 4.98 0.03
C TYR A 54 -4.89 4.73 0.81
N ASP A 55 -4.80 4.56 2.12
CA ASP A 55 -5.98 4.36 2.99
C ASP A 55 -6.93 5.56 2.92
N LYS A 56 -6.39 6.78 2.92
CA LYS A 56 -7.17 8.01 2.80
C LYS A 56 -7.98 8.06 1.51
N ILE A 57 -7.39 7.66 0.39
CA ILE A 57 -8.08 7.60 -0.91
C ILE A 57 -9.20 6.56 -0.87
N ILE A 58 -8.91 5.34 -0.41
CA ILE A 58 -9.91 4.25 -0.32
C ILE A 58 -11.07 4.64 0.61
N LEU A 59 -10.79 5.15 1.79
CA LEU A 59 -11.80 5.57 2.75
C LEU A 59 -12.64 6.74 2.24
N SER A 60 -12.05 7.63 1.45
CA SER A 60 -12.78 8.74 0.83
C SER A 60 -13.88 8.27 -0.14
N ASN A 61 -13.70 7.10 -0.77
CA ASN A 61 -14.67 6.53 -1.70
C ASN A 61 -15.95 6.04 -0.99
N ILE A 62 -15.87 5.78 0.31
CA ILE A 62 -17.03 5.44 1.14
C ILE A 62 -17.47 6.61 2.05
N GLY A 63 -17.01 7.83 1.75
CA GLY A 63 -17.43 9.04 2.44
C GLY A 63 -16.80 9.30 3.80
N ILE A 64 -15.63 8.69 4.09
CA ILE A 64 -14.84 8.94 5.30
C ILE A 64 -13.69 9.89 4.97
N ASN A 65 -13.59 11.01 5.67
CA ASN A 65 -12.47 11.95 5.58
C ASN A 65 -11.46 11.68 6.70
N LEU A 66 -10.50 10.80 6.42
CA LEU A 66 -9.46 10.40 7.38
C LEU A 66 -8.60 11.61 7.78
N ASN A 67 -8.74 12.08 9.04
CA ASN A 67 -8.03 13.24 9.58
C ASN A 67 -8.25 13.36 11.11
N PRO A 68 -7.25 13.81 11.94
CA PRO A 68 -5.84 14.03 11.57
C PRO A 68 -5.08 12.73 11.33
N ILE A 69 -3.99 12.80 10.58
CA ILE A 69 -3.20 11.64 10.16
C ILE A 69 -1.71 11.81 10.46
N ASP A 70 -1.01 10.69 10.66
CA ASP A 70 0.46 10.58 10.61
C ASP A 70 0.84 9.36 9.75
N ASP A 71 2.04 9.38 9.15
CA ASP A 71 2.51 8.35 8.22
C ASP A 71 3.90 7.84 8.63
N THR A 72 4.01 6.55 8.96
CA THR A 72 5.28 5.94 9.39
C THR A 72 6.29 5.81 8.25
N MET A 73 5.84 5.65 7.01
CA MET A 73 6.73 5.62 5.85
C MET A 73 7.39 7.00 5.65
N LEU A 74 6.62 8.08 5.73
CA LEU A 74 7.15 9.44 5.61
C LEU A 74 7.99 9.86 6.82
N LEU A 75 7.62 9.45 8.03
CA LEU A 75 8.48 9.67 9.21
C LEU A 75 9.86 9.04 9.00
N SER A 76 9.90 7.79 8.55
CA SER A 76 11.15 7.10 8.23
C SER A 76 11.90 7.77 7.08
N TYR A 77 11.19 8.20 6.04
CA TYR A 77 11.81 8.88 4.90
C TYR A 77 12.49 10.19 5.31
N VAL A 78 11.85 11.01 6.14
CA VAL A 78 12.44 12.27 6.64
C VAL A 78 13.66 12.01 7.52
N LEU A 79 13.64 10.94 8.33
CA LEU A 79 14.74 10.58 9.22
C LEU A 79 15.96 9.99 8.49
N ASP A 80 15.72 9.11 7.54
CA ASP A 80 16.74 8.20 7.03
C ASP A 80 16.71 8.08 5.49
N ALA A 81 16.37 9.18 4.76
CA ALA A 81 16.31 9.18 3.30
C ALA A 81 17.60 8.63 2.67
N GLY A 82 17.44 7.69 1.75
CA GLY A 82 18.55 7.10 1.00
C GLY A 82 19.36 6.02 1.75
N LYS A 83 19.08 5.73 3.02
CA LYS A 83 19.81 4.70 3.76
C LYS A 83 19.28 3.28 3.48
N PHE A 84 17.96 3.14 3.35
CA PHE A 84 17.28 1.87 3.11
C PHE A 84 15.89 2.11 2.49
N ARG A 85 15.19 1.04 2.18
CA ARG A 85 13.80 1.12 1.73
C ARG A 85 12.88 1.43 2.91
N HIS A 86 11.84 2.24 2.66
CA HIS A 86 10.91 2.67 3.69
C HIS A 86 9.59 1.86 3.69
N ASN A 87 9.63 0.62 3.20
CA ASN A 87 8.48 -0.29 3.27
C ASN A 87 8.33 -0.86 4.69
N LEU A 88 7.15 -1.37 5.01
CA LEU A 88 6.81 -1.85 6.35
C LEU A 88 7.72 -2.98 6.81
N ASP A 89 8.01 -3.94 5.92
CA ASP A 89 8.84 -5.10 6.20
C ASP A 89 10.26 -4.72 6.62
N ASP A 90 10.92 -3.86 5.82
CA ASP A 90 12.28 -3.44 6.09
C ASP A 90 12.35 -2.62 7.39
N LEU A 91 11.36 -1.76 7.64
CA LEU A 91 11.30 -0.99 8.89
C LEU A 91 11.03 -1.87 10.10
N ALA A 92 10.15 -2.86 10.00
CA ALA A 92 9.92 -3.84 11.05
C ALA A 92 11.20 -4.57 11.43
N LYS A 93 11.96 -5.01 10.42
CA LYS A 93 13.25 -5.69 10.65
C LYS A 93 14.27 -4.77 11.30
N ILE A 94 14.40 -3.52 10.83
CA ILE A 94 15.40 -2.56 11.32
C ILE A 94 15.10 -2.08 12.74
N TYR A 95 13.84 -1.73 13.04
CA TYR A 95 13.48 -1.05 14.29
C TYR A 95 12.89 -1.97 15.37
N LEU A 96 12.34 -3.12 14.96
CA LEU A 96 11.67 -4.05 15.88
C LEU A 96 12.34 -5.42 15.92
N ASP A 97 13.33 -5.69 15.07
CA ASP A 97 13.92 -7.02 14.81
C ASP A 97 12.85 -8.09 14.54
N HIS A 98 11.79 -7.68 13.84
CA HIS A 98 10.64 -8.50 13.52
C HIS A 98 10.56 -8.80 12.03
N GLU A 99 10.37 -10.06 11.68
CA GLU A 99 10.11 -10.50 10.30
C GLU A 99 8.61 -10.62 10.07
N THR A 100 8.07 -9.72 9.25
CA THR A 100 6.65 -9.69 8.93
C THR A 100 6.24 -10.81 7.98
N ILE A 101 4.98 -11.19 8.05
CA ILE A 101 4.33 -12.06 7.06
C ILE A 101 4.33 -11.35 5.71
N LYS A 102 4.82 -11.99 4.66
CA LYS A 102 4.86 -11.36 3.33
C LYS A 102 3.51 -11.45 2.63
N TYR A 103 3.06 -10.36 2.05
CA TYR A 103 1.81 -10.33 1.27
C TYR A 103 1.72 -11.45 0.22
N LYS A 104 2.83 -11.68 -0.51
CA LYS A 104 2.92 -12.75 -1.52
C LYS A 104 2.71 -14.16 -0.97
N ASP A 105 3.04 -14.39 0.30
CA ASP A 105 2.89 -15.70 0.93
C ASP A 105 1.41 -15.97 1.28
N ILE A 106 0.63 -14.90 1.44
CA ILE A 106 -0.81 -14.95 1.71
C ILE A 106 -1.63 -15.06 0.41
N VAL A 107 -1.32 -14.22 -0.59
CA VAL A 107 -2.08 -14.17 -1.85
C VAL A 107 -1.56 -15.12 -2.92
N GLY A 108 -0.32 -15.61 -2.79
CA GLY A 108 0.36 -16.41 -3.80
C GLY A 108 1.05 -15.54 -4.86
N VAL A 109 1.57 -16.17 -5.90
CA VAL A 109 2.31 -15.51 -6.98
C VAL A 109 1.91 -16.04 -8.36
N GLY A 110 1.95 -15.17 -9.37
CA GLY A 110 1.72 -15.50 -10.78
C GLY A 110 0.29 -15.97 -11.06
N LYS A 111 0.12 -17.07 -11.82
CA LYS A 111 -1.21 -17.55 -12.24
C LYS A 111 -2.12 -18.03 -11.10
N LYS A 112 -1.58 -18.22 -9.90
CA LYS A 112 -2.31 -18.65 -8.69
C LYS A 112 -2.53 -17.50 -7.70
N GLU A 113 -2.17 -16.29 -8.07
CA GLU A 113 -2.37 -15.11 -7.24
C GLU A 113 -3.87 -14.86 -7.05
N LYS A 114 -4.27 -14.73 -5.79
CA LYS A 114 -5.63 -14.44 -5.36
C LYS A 114 -5.76 -12.97 -4.98
N THR A 115 -6.95 -12.44 -5.04
CA THR A 115 -7.23 -11.17 -4.37
C THR A 115 -7.31 -11.37 -2.85
N PHE A 116 -7.06 -10.30 -2.07
CA PHE A 116 -7.00 -10.44 -0.61
C PHE A 116 -8.33 -10.89 0.01
N ASP A 117 -9.45 -10.59 -0.62
CA ASP A 117 -10.77 -11.05 -0.21
C ASP A 117 -11.02 -12.55 -0.47
N GLU A 118 -10.22 -13.17 -1.32
CA GLU A 118 -10.24 -14.63 -1.58
C GLU A 118 -9.29 -15.41 -0.66
N VAL A 119 -8.43 -14.72 0.11
CA VAL A 119 -7.55 -15.35 1.10
C VAL A 119 -8.39 -15.93 2.24
N ASN A 120 -7.94 -17.07 2.80
CA ASN A 120 -8.57 -17.62 3.99
C ASN A 120 -8.59 -16.58 5.12
N ILE A 121 -9.74 -16.40 5.74
CA ILE A 121 -9.89 -15.36 6.77
C ILE A 121 -8.96 -15.57 7.97
N ASN A 122 -8.57 -16.83 8.27
CA ASN A 122 -7.62 -17.14 9.33
C ASN A 122 -6.20 -16.62 9.02
N ASP A 123 -5.80 -16.59 7.75
CA ASP A 123 -4.51 -16.06 7.33
C ASP A 123 -4.61 -14.53 7.16
N ALA A 124 -5.71 -14.07 6.58
CA ALA A 124 -5.95 -12.66 6.32
C ALA A 124 -5.98 -11.80 7.61
N TYR A 125 -6.65 -12.30 8.68
CA TYR A 125 -6.71 -11.50 9.91
C TYR A 125 -5.36 -11.44 10.64
N ILE A 126 -4.57 -12.52 10.59
CA ILE A 126 -3.24 -12.53 11.22
C ILE A 126 -2.34 -11.52 10.51
N TYR A 127 -2.26 -11.59 9.19
CA TYR A 127 -1.50 -10.65 8.37
C TYR A 127 -1.92 -9.19 8.63
N ALA A 128 -3.22 -8.91 8.51
CA ALA A 128 -3.71 -7.55 8.65
C ALA A 128 -3.58 -6.99 10.08
N ALA A 129 -3.70 -7.85 11.10
CA ALA A 129 -3.47 -7.47 12.49
C ALA A 129 -2.00 -7.16 12.75
N GLU A 130 -1.08 -7.98 12.22
CA GLU A 130 0.36 -7.74 12.30
C GLU A 130 0.73 -6.39 11.68
N ASP A 131 0.26 -6.09 10.46
CA ASP A 131 0.54 -4.81 9.78
C ASP A 131 0.14 -3.61 10.64
N SER A 132 -1.02 -3.65 11.27
CA SER A 132 -1.49 -2.54 12.11
C SER A 132 -0.73 -2.43 13.43
N ASP A 133 -0.36 -3.53 14.06
CA ASP A 133 0.45 -3.52 15.28
C ASP A 133 1.89 -3.07 15.01
N VAL A 134 2.51 -3.57 13.97
CA VAL A 134 3.85 -3.14 13.53
C VAL A 134 3.87 -1.65 13.22
N THR A 135 2.87 -1.15 12.48
CA THR A 135 2.72 0.28 12.19
C THR A 135 2.61 1.11 13.47
N PHE A 136 1.82 0.66 14.44
CA PHE A 136 1.70 1.33 15.73
C PHE A 136 3.02 1.37 16.50
N GLN A 137 3.76 0.26 16.54
CA GLN A 137 5.06 0.19 17.23
C GLN A 137 6.10 1.08 16.54
N LEU A 138 6.20 1.05 15.21
CA LEU A 138 7.07 1.92 14.41
C LEU A 138 6.76 3.40 14.66
N TYR A 139 5.48 3.77 14.71
CA TYR A 139 5.10 5.14 15.01
C TYR A 139 5.65 5.63 16.35
N LYS A 140 5.58 4.82 17.39
CA LYS A 140 6.11 5.17 18.72
C LYS A 140 7.60 5.47 18.70
N ILE A 141 8.37 4.75 17.89
CA ILE A 141 9.82 4.94 17.74
C ILE A 141 10.11 6.15 16.85
N LEU A 142 9.54 6.18 15.64
CA LEU A 142 9.86 7.18 14.63
C LEU A 142 9.40 8.59 15.05
N LYS A 143 8.23 8.69 15.71
CA LYS A 143 7.72 9.98 16.20
C LYS A 143 8.62 10.58 17.30
N LYS A 144 9.21 9.77 18.15
CA LYS A 144 10.19 10.23 19.15
C LYS A 144 11.46 10.73 18.46
N ARG A 145 11.95 9.97 17.47
CA ARG A 145 13.16 10.34 16.73
C ARG A 145 13.00 11.64 15.96
N ILE A 146 11.87 11.86 15.27
CA ILE A 146 11.64 13.09 14.49
C ILE A 146 11.73 14.34 15.36
N ILE A 147 11.30 14.22 16.64
CA ILE A 147 11.38 15.31 17.61
C ILE A 147 12.82 15.50 18.12
N SER A 148 13.49 14.41 18.53
CA SER A 148 14.86 14.47 19.07
C SER A 148 15.90 14.91 18.04
N GLU A 149 15.69 14.55 16.77
CA GLU A 149 16.57 14.92 15.65
C GLU A 149 16.19 16.27 15.03
N LYS A 150 15.20 16.99 15.60
CA LYS A 150 14.76 18.34 15.19
C LYS A 150 14.25 18.42 13.75
N LEU A 151 13.70 17.33 13.23
CA LEU A 151 13.14 17.23 11.88
C LEU A 151 11.63 17.45 11.80
N SER A 152 11.01 17.81 12.94
CA SER A 152 9.55 18.02 13.03
C SER A 152 9.02 19.03 12.01
N ASN A 153 9.75 20.12 11.74
CA ASN A 153 9.32 21.12 10.76
C ASN A 153 9.24 20.56 9.34
N VAL A 154 10.21 19.75 8.93
CA VAL A 154 10.20 19.11 7.60
C VAL A 154 8.99 18.20 7.49
N TYR A 155 8.76 17.36 8.50
CA TYR A 155 7.65 16.44 8.51
C TYR A 155 6.29 17.15 8.56
N GLU A 156 6.07 18.02 9.54
CA GLU A 156 4.75 18.63 9.80
C GLU A 156 4.37 19.71 8.77
N CYS A 157 5.36 20.45 8.23
CA CYS A 157 5.10 21.60 7.35
C CYS A 157 5.26 21.27 5.86
N ILE A 158 5.98 20.18 5.49
CA ILE A 158 6.25 19.83 4.10
C ILE A 158 5.66 18.48 3.75
N GLU A 159 6.17 17.40 4.33
CA GLU A 159 5.84 16.02 3.90
C GLU A 159 4.41 15.63 4.26
N LYS A 160 3.97 15.89 5.48
CA LYS A 160 2.64 15.54 5.94
C LYS A 160 1.51 16.28 5.21
N PRO A 161 1.55 17.60 5.00
CA PRO A 161 0.56 18.29 4.18
C PRO A 161 0.50 17.82 2.74
N LEU A 162 1.64 17.40 2.17
CA LEU A 162 1.76 16.91 0.81
C LEU A 162 0.90 15.64 0.59
N ILE A 163 0.67 14.82 1.62
CA ILE A 163 -0.24 13.66 1.54
C ILE A 163 -1.60 14.08 0.98
N ASN A 164 -2.17 15.18 1.47
CA ASN A 164 -3.49 15.64 1.04
C ASN A 164 -3.49 16.13 -0.41
N VAL A 165 -2.41 16.79 -0.83
CA VAL A 165 -2.25 17.29 -2.20
C VAL A 165 -2.16 16.12 -3.17
N LEU A 166 -1.26 15.17 -2.89
CA LEU A 166 -1.07 13.97 -3.72
C LEU A 166 -2.31 13.08 -3.75
N ALA A 167 -2.98 12.88 -2.62
CA ALA A 167 -4.23 12.12 -2.58
C ALA A 167 -5.31 12.76 -3.47
N LYS A 168 -5.42 14.09 -3.49
CA LYS A 168 -6.35 14.82 -4.35
C LYS A 168 -5.96 14.68 -5.83
N MET A 169 -4.67 14.84 -6.16
CA MET A 169 -4.17 14.67 -7.53
C MET A 169 -4.44 13.26 -8.06
N GLU A 170 -4.15 12.24 -7.27
CA GLU A 170 -4.39 10.84 -7.66
C GLU A 170 -5.88 10.53 -7.83
N LYS A 171 -6.74 11.12 -7.01
CA LYS A 171 -8.19 10.96 -7.11
C LYS A 171 -8.78 11.63 -8.35
N GLU A 172 -8.29 12.81 -8.72
CA GLU A 172 -8.69 13.52 -9.94
C GLU A 172 -8.17 12.80 -11.21
N GLY A 173 -6.99 12.19 -11.13
CA GLY A 173 -6.37 11.48 -12.24
C GLY A 173 -5.78 12.39 -13.30
N ILE A 174 -5.40 11.81 -14.45
CA ILE A 174 -4.82 12.50 -15.59
C ILE A 174 -5.62 12.16 -16.86
N LYS A 175 -5.88 13.19 -17.69
CA LYS A 175 -6.47 12.97 -19.01
C LYS A 175 -5.42 12.39 -19.96
N ILE A 176 -5.70 11.23 -20.53
CA ILE A 176 -4.82 10.53 -21.47
C ILE A 176 -5.36 10.70 -22.90
N ASP A 177 -4.46 11.02 -23.85
CA ASP A 177 -4.78 10.96 -25.27
C ASP A 177 -4.64 9.50 -25.77
N ILE A 178 -5.78 8.81 -25.77
CA ILE A 178 -5.87 7.40 -26.18
C ILE A 178 -5.46 7.22 -27.64
N LYS A 179 -5.77 8.20 -28.52
CA LYS A 179 -5.43 8.12 -29.96
C LYS A 179 -3.91 8.15 -30.12
N GLN A 180 -3.24 9.11 -29.50
CA GLN A 180 -1.78 9.23 -29.58
C GLN A 180 -1.09 7.97 -29.03
N LEU A 181 -1.58 7.40 -27.91
CA LEU A 181 -1.02 6.16 -27.38
C LEU A 181 -1.20 4.96 -28.31
N LYS A 182 -2.35 4.85 -28.98
CA LYS A 182 -2.58 3.80 -29.98
C LYS A 182 -1.66 3.97 -31.19
N ASP A 183 -1.53 5.18 -31.70
CA ASP A 183 -0.65 5.49 -32.83
C ASP A 183 0.81 5.19 -32.51
N LEU A 184 1.25 5.56 -31.29
CA LEU A 184 2.58 5.25 -30.78
C LEU A 184 2.81 3.74 -30.62
N SER A 185 1.83 3.02 -30.10
CA SER A 185 1.88 1.55 -29.98
C SER A 185 2.05 0.87 -31.34
N LEU A 186 1.27 1.28 -32.34
CA LEU A 186 1.37 0.77 -33.70
C LEU A 186 2.73 1.11 -34.35
N PHE A 187 3.25 2.31 -34.11
CA PHE A 187 4.57 2.72 -34.57
C PHE A 187 5.66 1.81 -33.98
N PHE A 188 5.65 1.60 -32.66
CA PHE A 188 6.62 0.73 -32.01
C PHE A 188 6.50 -0.72 -32.47
N GLN A 189 5.30 -1.24 -32.63
CA GLN A 189 5.09 -2.61 -33.15
C GLN A 189 5.72 -2.79 -34.54
N LYS A 190 5.49 -1.85 -35.46
CA LYS A 190 6.10 -1.90 -36.80
C LYS A 190 7.63 -1.82 -36.73
N LYS A 191 8.17 -0.96 -35.85
CA LYS A 191 9.61 -0.81 -35.68
C LYS A 191 10.26 -2.06 -35.07
N LEU A 192 9.62 -2.66 -34.06
CA LEU A 192 10.07 -3.90 -33.47
C LEU A 192 10.13 -5.04 -34.49
N LEU A 193 9.07 -5.25 -35.27
CA LEU A 193 9.04 -6.29 -36.32
C LEU A 193 10.14 -6.06 -37.37
N LYS A 194 10.47 -4.82 -37.69
CA LYS A 194 11.58 -4.54 -38.62
C LYS A 194 12.93 -4.92 -38.02
N ILE A 195 13.19 -4.50 -36.78
CA ILE A 195 14.44 -4.81 -36.07
C ILE A 195 14.58 -6.32 -35.84
N GLU A 196 13.52 -7.01 -35.49
CA GLU A 196 13.48 -8.46 -35.27
C GLU A 196 13.90 -9.20 -36.56
N LYS A 197 13.33 -8.81 -37.72
CA LYS A 197 13.73 -9.36 -39.02
C LYS A 197 15.22 -9.06 -39.36
N GLU A 198 15.73 -7.90 -39.02
CA GLU A 198 17.15 -7.57 -39.21
C GLU A 198 18.05 -8.43 -38.32
N ILE A 199 17.67 -8.66 -37.05
CA ILE A 199 18.40 -9.54 -36.13
C ILE A 199 18.43 -10.98 -36.68
N PHE A 200 17.30 -11.54 -37.09
CA PHE A 200 17.24 -12.89 -37.65
C PHE A 200 18.04 -13.02 -38.95
N LYS A 201 18.06 -11.97 -39.77
CA LYS A 201 18.88 -11.98 -40.98
C LYS A 201 20.38 -11.98 -40.66
N LEU A 202 20.80 -11.26 -39.64
CA LEU A 202 22.20 -11.18 -39.22
C LEU A 202 22.66 -12.43 -38.49
N SER A 203 21.79 -13.04 -37.66
CA SER A 203 22.10 -14.26 -36.91
C SER A 203 21.97 -15.54 -37.75
N SER A 204 21.31 -15.47 -38.93
CA SER A 204 20.96 -16.59 -39.78
C SER A 204 20.10 -17.68 -39.11
N ILE A 205 19.55 -17.40 -37.91
CA ILE A 205 18.66 -18.27 -37.13
C ILE A 205 17.55 -17.45 -36.48
N GLU A 206 16.36 -18.08 -36.32
CA GLU A 206 15.27 -17.54 -35.53
C GLU A 206 15.38 -18.06 -34.09
N PHE A 207 15.28 -17.13 -33.11
CA PHE A 207 15.32 -17.45 -31.68
C PHE A 207 14.44 -16.48 -30.90
N ASN A 208 14.09 -16.82 -29.68
CA ASN A 208 13.29 -15.95 -28.84
C ASN A 208 14.14 -14.80 -28.28
N ILE A 209 14.09 -13.61 -28.94
CA ILE A 209 14.83 -12.41 -28.57
C ILE A 209 14.49 -11.94 -27.14
N ALA A 210 13.26 -12.21 -26.64
CA ALA A 210 12.80 -11.79 -25.32
C ALA A 210 13.23 -12.76 -24.19
N SER A 211 13.85 -13.89 -24.51
CA SER A 211 14.31 -14.87 -23.51
C SER A 211 15.79 -14.65 -23.20
N PRO A 212 16.16 -14.23 -21.99
CA PRO A 212 17.54 -14.28 -21.53
C PRO A 212 17.93 -15.75 -21.33
N LYS A 213 18.73 -16.29 -22.22
CA LYS A 213 19.44 -17.54 -22.01
C LYS A 213 20.92 -17.27 -22.00
#